data_62a6f9a48ceda055bdd9b9e15e75c32e
#
_entry.id   62a6f9a48ceda055bdd9b9e15e75c32e
#
_cell.length_a   1.000
_cell.length_b   1.000
_cell.length_c   1.000
_cell.angle_alpha   90.00
_cell.angle_beta   90.00
_cell.angle_gamma   90.00
#
_symmetry.space_group_name_H-M   'P 1'
#
loop_
_entity.id
_entity.type
_entity.pdbx_description
1 polymer ?
#
loop_
_entity_poly.entity_id
_entity_poly.type
_entity_poly.pdbx_seq_one_letter_code
_entity_poly.pdbx_strand_id
1 'polypeptide(L)'
;MIQACYNLQMQNQIHFGDNLPFLQNLPGNSIDLIYIDPPFNTGKLQSRRQLKTTRSDSGDRIGFGDQSYSTEIIATRDYRDSFKDYRAFLEPRLLEAYRILKQSGSLYFHIDFREAHYCKILLDEIFGRENFLNEIIWAYDFGGRARDRWPAKHDNIFFYAKDAHNYTFNRQDIDRIPYMAPGLVGEEKAKKGKLPTDTWWHTIVGTNSKEKTGYPTQKPLGVLERIIRASSNPGDLVLDFFAGSGTTGAACLKLGRGFILVDNNPQAIEVMQKRFANEEIEWTQDE
;
A
#
# COMPACT_ATOMS: atom_id res chain seq x y z
N MET A 1 17.45 3.18 -32.23
CA MET A 1 17.15 2.63 -30.89
C MET A 1 18.10 3.27 -29.90
N ILE A 2 17.67 4.35 -29.24
CA ILE A 2 18.46 5.01 -28.18
C ILE A 2 18.00 4.32 -26.90
N GLN A 3 18.84 3.44 -26.38
CA GLN A 3 18.68 2.85 -25.07
C GLN A 3 18.96 3.98 -24.07
N ALA A 4 17.92 4.61 -23.55
CA ALA A 4 18.05 5.56 -22.47
C ALA A 4 18.62 4.77 -21.27
N CYS A 5 19.90 5.01 -20.96
CA CYS A 5 20.49 4.53 -19.73
C CYS A 5 19.80 5.27 -18.57
N TYR A 6 18.75 4.69 -18.03
CA TYR A 6 18.15 5.17 -16.79
C TYR A 6 19.19 5.05 -15.68
N ASN A 7 19.67 6.19 -15.22
CA ASN A 7 20.51 6.26 -14.03
C ASN A 7 19.56 6.19 -12.82
N LEU A 8 19.15 4.97 -12.44
CA LEU A 8 18.13 4.69 -11.41
C LEU A 8 18.63 4.88 -9.98
N GLN A 9 19.84 5.42 -9.78
CA GLN A 9 20.36 5.66 -8.44
C GLN A 9 19.72 6.91 -7.82
N MET A 10 18.95 6.72 -6.75
CA MET A 10 18.35 7.77 -5.90
C MET A 10 17.33 8.70 -6.60
N GLN A 11 16.59 8.21 -7.57
CA GLN A 11 15.60 9.01 -8.29
C GLN A 11 14.21 8.81 -7.69
N ASN A 12 13.53 9.92 -7.32
CA ASN A 12 12.13 9.90 -6.96
C ASN A 12 11.31 10.20 -8.21
N GLN A 13 10.55 9.22 -8.67
CA GLN A 13 9.78 9.34 -9.92
C GLN A 13 8.30 9.04 -9.67
N ILE A 14 7.42 9.81 -10.32
CA ILE A 14 5.99 9.53 -10.38
C ILE A 14 5.56 9.54 -11.85
N HIS A 15 4.94 8.45 -12.27
CA HIS A 15 4.45 8.27 -13.63
C HIS A 15 2.91 8.22 -13.64
N PHE A 16 2.32 9.05 -14.50
CA PHE A 16 0.89 9.03 -14.79
C PHE A 16 0.62 8.24 -16.05
N GLY A 17 0.10 7.03 -15.93
CA GLY A 17 -0.17 6.16 -17.07
C GLY A 17 -0.50 4.72 -16.69
N ASP A 18 -0.65 3.87 -17.72
CA ASP A 18 -0.81 2.42 -17.50
C ASP A 18 0.52 1.83 -17.01
N ASN A 19 0.44 1.11 -15.91
CA ASN A 19 1.62 0.53 -15.30
C ASN A 19 2.27 -0.59 -16.14
N LEU A 20 1.53 -1.33 -16.98
CA LEU A 20 2.12 -2.44 -17.72
C LEU A 20 3.14 -1.99 -18.76
N PRO A 21 2.85 -1.03 -19.67
CA PRO A 21 3.87 -0.49 -20.58
C PRO A 21 5.05 0.15 -19.85
N PHE A 22 4.78 0.84 -18.73
CA PHE A 22 5.82 1.43 -17.91
C PHE A 22 6.77 0.37 -17.35
N LEU A 23 6.23 -0.70 -16.74
CA LEU A 23 7.02 -1.81 -16.20
C LEU A 23 7.88 -2.49 -17.27
N GLN A 24 7.33 -2.71 -18.48
CA GLN A 24 8.06 -3.32 -19.60
C GLN A 24 9.30 -2.53 -20.02
N ASN A 25 9.30 -1.21 -19.83
CA ASN A 25 10.43 -0.34 -20.13
C ASN A 25 11.49 -0.29 -19.02
N LEU A 26 11.19 -0.75 -17.80
CA LEU A 26 12.18 -0.79 -16.72
C LEU A 26 13.21 -1.91 -16.95
N PRO A 27 14.49 -1.65 -16.60
CA PRO A 27 15.53 -2.68 -16.66
C PRO A 27 15.24 -3.86 -15.75
N GLY A 28 15.59 -5.08 -16.18
CA GLY A 28 15.57 -6.24 -15.32
C GLY A 28 16.54 -6.10 -14.12
N ASN A 29 16.19 -6.68 -12.97
CA ASN A 29 17.01 -6.64 -11.75
C ASN A 29 17.41 -5.21 -11.30
N SER A 30 16.47 -4.26 -11.38
CA SER A 30 16.70 -2.85 -11.05
C SER A 30 16.05 -2.41 -9.72
N ILE A 31 15.03 -3.11 -9.25
CA ILE A 31 14.20 -2.72 -8.10
C ILE A 31 14.55 -3.58 -6.88
N ASP A 32 14.73 -2.93 -5.72
CA ASP A 32 15.06 -3.61 -4.46
C ASP A 32 13.82 -4.12 -3.73
N LEU A 33 12.74 -3.34 -3.74
CA LEU A 33 11.49 -3.67 -3.05
C LEU A 33 10.30 -3.26 -3.91
N ILE A 34 9.34 -4.16 -4.04
CA ILE A 34 8.04 -3.85 -4.65
C ILE A 34 6.97 -3.99 -3.56
N TYR A 35 6.17 -2.96 -3.37
CA TYR A 35 4.90 -3.01 -2.64
C TYR A 35 3.78 -2.62 -3.60
N ILE A 36 2.72 -3.39 -3.63
CA ILE A 36 1.53 -3.06 -4.42
C ILE A 36 0.23 -3.37 -3.69
N ASP A 37 -0.75 -2.51 -3.95
CA ASP A 37 -2.12 -2.56 -3.44
C ASP A 37 -3.09 -2.42 -4.63
N PRO A 38 -3.22 -3.48 -5.48
CA PRO A 38 -4.05 -3.41 -6.68
C PRO A 38 -5.53 -3.26 -6.33
N PRO A 39 -6.38 -2.86 -7.27
CA PRO A 39 -7.84 -2.88 -7.10
C PRO A 39 -8.32 -4.25 -6.61
N PHE A 40 -9.18 -4.30 -5.58
CA PHE A 40 -9.56 -5.55 -4.91
C PHE A 40 -10.65 -6.38 -5.60
N ASN A 41 -11.03 -6.01 -6.83
CA ASN A 41 -12.08 -6.69 -7.59
C ASN A 41 -13.40 -6.84 -6.80
N THR A 42 -13.80 -5.80 -6.09
CA THR A 42 -14.97 -5.85 -5.20
C THR A 42 -16.29 -6.01 -5.92
N GLY A 43 -16.30 -5.94 -7.25
CA GLY A 43 -17.49 -5.97 -8.08
C GLY A 43 -18.36 -4.71 -7.96
N LYS A 44 -17.89 -3.68 -7.26
CA LYS A 44 -18.63 -2.46 -6.95
C LYS A 44 -18.00 -1.24 -7.60
N LEU A 45 -18.85 -0.29 -7.98
CA LEU A 45 -18.42 1.08 -8.20
C LEU A 45 -18.07 1.66 -6.81
N GLN A 46 -16.80 1.90 -6.55
CA GLN A 46 -16.36 2.55 -5.32
C GLN A 46 -16.69 4.03 -5.44
N SER A 47 -17.72 4.46 -4.70
CA SER A 47 -18.20 5.82 -4.72
C SER A 47 -17.89 6.51 -3.40
N ARG A 48 -17.15 7.60 -3.44
CA ARG A 48 -16.90 8.43 -2.27
C ARG A 48 -17.62 9.76 -2.43
N ARG A 49 -18.50 10.04 -1.47
CA ARG A 49 -19.13 11.34 -1.32
C ARG A 49 -18.30 12.18 -0.35
N GLN A 50 -17.83 13.32 -0.81
CA GLN A 50 -17.24 14.32 0.09
C GLN A 50 -18.40 15.12 0.70
N LEU A 51 -18.56 14.97 2.00
CA LEU A 51 -19.61 15.62 2.75
C LEU A 51 -19.03 16.84 3.49
N LYS A 52 -19.68 17.97 3.36
CA LYS A 52 -19.45 19.14 4.23
C LYS A 52 -20.58 19.16 5.25
N THR A 53 -20.20 19.02 6.51
CA THR A 53 -21.16 19.07 7.62
C THR A 53 -20.99 20.43 8.30
N THR A 54 -22.04 21.23 8.28
CA THR A 54 -22.11 22.52 8.96
C THR A 54 -23.18 22.47 10.06
N ARG A 55 -22.91 23.12 11.18
CA ARG A 55 -23.90 23.25 12.25
C ARG A 55 -25.06 24.12 11.73
N SER A 56 -26.29 23.65 11.90
CA SER A 56 -27.49 24.35 11.45
C SER A 56 -28.63 24.04 12.39
N ASP A 57 -29.41 25.03 12.77
CA ASP A 57 -30.57 24.86 13.66
C ASP A 57 -31.71 24.09 13.02
N SER A 58 -31.70 23.94 11.68
CA SER A 58 -32.64 23.13 10.88
C SER A 58 -31.96 21.95 10.19
N GLY A 59 -30.93 21.37 10.81
CA GLY A 59 -30.13 20.30 10.21
C GLY A 59 -30.89 18.98 10.06
N ASP A 60 -30.49 18.20 9.05
CA ASP A 60 -31.04 16.88 8.71
C ASP A 60 -30.50 15.75 9.60
N ARG A 61 -29.56 16.07 10.51
CA ARG A 61 -28.90 15.08 11.38
C ARG A 61 -28.63 15.64 12.77
N ILE A 62 -28.92 14.85 13.80
CA ILE A 62 -28.56 15.13 15.19
C ILE A 62 -27.21 14.46 15.49
N GLY A 63 -26.24 15.24 15.99
CA GLY A 63 -24.91 14.78 16.39
C GLY A 63 -24.75 14.71 17.90
N PHE A 64 -23.50 14.63 18.37
CA PHE A 64 -23.18 14.58 19.79
C PHE A 64 -23.64 15.85 20.52
N GLY A 65 -24.33 15.67 21.67
CA GLY A 65 -24.85 16.77 22.48
C GLY A 65 -26.10 17.45 21.89
N ASP A 66 -26.96 16.69 21.21
CA ASP A 66 -28.26 17.12 20.61
C ASP A 66 -28.15 18.31 19.65
N GLN A 67 -26.98 18.48 19.04
CA GLN A 67 -26.77 19.56 18.07
C GLN A 67 -27.17 19.09 16.66
N SER A 68 -27.91 19.94 15.96
CA SER A 68 -28.31 19.69 14.57
C SER A 68 -27.25 20.13 13.58
N TYR A 69 -27.08 19.31 12.55
CA TYR A 69 -26.10 19.52 11.47
C TYR A 69 -26.78 19.32 10.11
N SER A 70 -26.43 20.18 9.16
CA SER A 70 -26.78 20.02 7.76
C SER A 70 -25.61 19.43 7.01
N THR A 71 -25.89 18.42 6.17
CA THR A 71 -24.86 17.71 5.41
C THR A 71 -25.05 17.92 3.91
N GLU A 72 -24.08 18.59 3.28
CA GLU A 72 -24.08 18.85 1.85
C GLU A 72 -23.05 17.94 1.14
N ILE A 73 -23.43 17.35 0.03
CA ILE A 73 -22.51 16.58 -0.84
C ILE A 73 -21.77 17.55 -1.74
N ILE A 74 -20.47 17.78 -1.49
CA ILE A 74 -19.67 18.73 -2.28
C ILE A 74 -19.15 18.08 -3.56
N ALA A 75 -18.80 16.80 -3.50
CA ALA A 75 -18.30 16.04 -4.65
C ALA A 75 -18.60 14.55 -4.49
N THR A 76 -18.89 13.89 -5.61
CA THR A 76 -18.96 12.43 -5.72
C THR A 76 -17.81 12.00 -6.63
N ARG A 77 -17.01 11.04 -6.19
CA ARG A 77 -15.89 10.48 -6.95
C ARG A 77 -16.09 8.99 -7.06
N ASP A 78 -16.11 8.49 -8.28
CA ASP A 78 -16.37 7.09 -8.58
C ASP A 78 -15.12 6.42 -9.15
N TYR A 79 -14.87 5.19 -8.66
CA TYR A 79 -13.78 4.34 -9.11
C TYR A 79 -14.33 2.94 -9.39
N ARG A 80 -14.07 2.41 -10.59
CA ARG A 80 -14.56 1.09 -10.98
C ARG A 80 -13.59 0.01 -10.49
N ASP A 81 -14.07 -0.85 -9.61
CA ASP A 81 -13.34 -1.96 -9.03
C ASP A 81 -14.04 -3.28 -9.38
N SER A 82 -14.05 -3.58 -10.69
CA SER A 82 -14.66 -4.79 -11.24
C SER A 82 -13.96 -5.22 -12.53
N PHE A 83 -13.42 -6.42 -12.52
CA PHE A 83 -12.72 -7.05 -13.63
C PHE A 83 -13.48 -8.31 -14.07
N LYS A 84 -13.59 -8.54 -15.38
CA LYS A 84 -14.13 -9.78 -15.93
C LYS A 84 -13.19 -10.95 -15.69
N ASP A 85 -11.89 -10.72 -15.82
CA ASP A 85 -10.81 -11.65 -15.56
C ASP A 85 -9.71 -10.91 -14.81
N TYR A 86 -9.72 -11.05 -13.49
CA TYR A 86 -8.78 -10.38 -12.61
C TYR A 86 -7.38 -10.99 -12.73
N ARG A 87 -7.31 -12.30 -13.01
CA ARG A 87 -6.03 -12.98 -13.26
C ARG A 87 -5.35 -12.40 -14.51
N ALA A 88 -6.07 -12.32 -15.63
CA ALA A 88 -5.54 -11.77 -16.87
C ALA A 88 -5.09 -10.30 -16.73
N PHE A 89 -5.67 -9.54 -15.81
CA PHE A 89 -5.22 -8.18 -15.48
C PHE A 89 -3.91 -8.19 -14.68
N LEU A 90 -3.78 -9.07 -13.68
CA LEU A 90 -2.63 -9.09 -12.77
C LEU A 90 -1.42 -9.82 -13.35
N GLU A 91 -1.62 -10.96 -14.00
CA GLU A 91 -0.56 -11.86 -14.44
C GLU A 91 0.56 -11.18 -15.23
N PRO A 92 0.29 -10.39 -16.31
CA PRO A 92 1.35 -9.73 -17.05
C PRO A 92 2.14 -8.71 -16.21
N ARG A 93 1.49 -8.04 -15.27
CA ARG A 93 2.09 -7.07 -14.36
C ARG A 93 2.99 -7.75 -13.31
N LEU A 94 2.57 -8.90 -12.81
CA LEU A 94 3.35 -9.68 -11.84
C LEU A 94 4.56 -10.37 -12.51
N LEU A 95 4.45 -10.79 -13.77
CA LEU A 95 5.59 -11.28 -14.55
C LEU A 95 6.66 -10.20 -14.72
N GLU A 96 6.23 -8.96 -15.04
CA GLU A 96 7.15 -7.83 -15.10
C GLU A 96 7.74 -7.49 -13.73
N ALA A 97 6.94 -7.51 -12.67
CA ALA A 97 7.42 -7.31 -11.30
C ALA A 97 8.52 -8.32 -10.94
N TYR A 98 8.34 -9.59 -11.27
CA TYR A 98 9.37 -10.61 -11.09
C TYR A 98 10.64 -10.32 -11.90
N ARG A 99 10.49 -9.90 -13.17
CA ARG A 99 11.62 -9.59 -14.06
C ARG A 99 12.48 -8.45 -13.53
N ILE A 100 11.84 -7.33 -13.11
CA ILE A 100 12.53 -6.12 -12.68
C ILE A 100 13.08 -6.18 -11.26
N LEU A 101 12.56 -7.06 -10.42
CA LEU A 101 13.02 -7.26 -9.05
C LEU A 101 14.44 -7.80 -9.02
N LYS A 102 15.34 -7.24 -8.19
CA LYS A 102 16.69 -7.75 -7.95
C LYS A 102 16.66 -9.13 -7.30
N GLN A 103 17.75 -9.91 -7.42
CA GLN A 103 17.85 -11.24 -6.79
C GLN A 103 17.67 -11.18 -5.26
N SER A 104 18.15 -10.11 -4.62
CA SER A 104 17.96 -9.86 -3.18
C SER A 104 16.64 -9.15 -2.86
N GLY A 105 15.82 -8.85 -3.87
CA GLY A 105 14.62 -8.06 -3.75
C GLY A 105 13.40 -8.86 -3.27
N SER A 106 12.40 -8.13 -2.81
CA SER A 106 11.17 -8.67 -2.25
C SER A 106 9.92 -8.01 -2.81
N LEU A 107 8.83 -8.79 -2.88
CA LEU A 107 7.48 -8.31 -3.21
C LEU A 107 6.57 -8.41 -1.99
N TYR A 108 5.85 -7.34 -1.69
CA TYR A 108 4.71 -7.32 -0.78
C TYR A 108 3.44 -7.04 -1.60
N PHE A 109 2.61 -8.04 -1.73
CA PHE A 109 1.35 -7.99 -2.48
C PHE A 109 0.18 -7.87 -1.51
N HIS A 110 -0.46 -6.71 -1.47
CA HIS A 110 -1.57 -6.41 -0.58
C HIS A 110 -2.90 -6.69 -1.29
N ILE A 111 -3.78 -7.42 -0.64
CA ILE A 111 -5.09 -7.80 -1.19
C ILE A 111 -6.08 -8.11 -0.07
N ASP A 112 -7.36 -7.98 -0.32
CA ASP A 112 -8.36 -8.39 0.65
C ASP A 112 -8.72 -9.90 0.53
N PHE A 113 -9.50 -10.38 1.47
CA PHE A 113 -9.87 -11.79 1.60
C PHE A 113 -10.58 -12.38 0.39
N ARG A 114 -11.19 -11.57 -0.48
CA ARG A 114 -12.00 -12.05 -1.63
C ARG A 114 -11.12 -12.65 -2.72
N GLU A 115 -10.03 -12.02 -3.02
CA GLU A 115 -9.11 -12.43 -4.08
C GLU A 115 -7.81 -13.05 -3.54
N ALA A 116 -7.57 -13.01 -2.23
CA ALA A 116 -6.32 -13.43 -1.60
C ALA A 116 -5.87 -14.83 -2.06
N HIS A 117 -6.77 -15.81 -1.99
CA HIS A 117 -6.41 -17.20 -2.31
C HIS A 117 -6.09 -17.41 -3.80
N TYR A 118 -6.80 -16.74 -4.71
CA TYR A 118 -6.55 -16.80 -6.15
C TYR A 118 -5.24 -16.11 -6.51
N CYS A 119 -4.99 -14.94 -5.91
CA CYS A 119 -3.73 -14.21 -6.08
C CYS A 119 -2.54 -14.99 -5.52
N LYS A 120 -2.72 -15.70 -4.38
CA LYS A 120 -1.68 -16.55 -3.80
C LYS A 120 -1.23 -17.66 -4.77
N ILE A 121 -2.17 -18.31 -5.44
CA ILE A 121 -1.86 -19.35 -6.43
C ILE A 121 -1.10 -18.75 -7.61
N LEU A 122 -1.54 -17.61 -8.14
CA LEU A 122 -0.87 -16.91 -9.23
C LEU A 122 0.57 -16.49 -8.85
N LEU A 123 0.75 -15.97 -7.62
CA LEU A 123 2.07 -15.61 -7.13
C LEU A 123 2.98 -16.82 -6.96
N ASP A 124 2.46 -17.98 -6.51
CA ASP A 124 3.22 -19.23 -6.44
C ASP A 124 3.67 -19.71 -7.83
N GLU A 125 2.84 -19.54 -8.86
CA GLU A 125 3.19 -19.88 -10.24
C GLU A 125 4.30 -19.00 -10.81
N ILE A 126 4.34 -17.69 -10.43
CA ILE A 126 5.30 -16.73 -10.97
C ILE A 126 6.60 -16.67 -10.16
N PHE A 127 6.49 -16.60 -8.83
CA PHE A 127 7.64 -16.44 -7.93
C PHE A 127 8.25 -17.76 -7.47
N GLY A 128 7.48 -18.87 -7.56
CA GLY A 128 7.81 -20.14 -6.94
C GLY A 128 7.29 -20.22 -5.49
N ARG A 129 6.68 -21.35 -5.15
CA ARG A 129 6.12 -21.57 -3.81
C ARG A 129 7.18 -21.55 -2.71
N GLU A 130 8.39 -21.96 -3.02
CA GLU A 130 9.56 -21.97 -2.14
C GLU A 130 10.03 -20.56 -1.76
N ASN A 131 9.67 -19.56 -2.55
CA ASN A 131 10.01 -18.16 -2.33
C ASN A 131 8.92 -17.38 -1.55
N PHE A 132 7.85 -18.07 -1.15
CA PHE A 132 6.84 -17.53 -0.26
C PHE A 132 7.34 -17.51 1.18
N LEU A 133 7.41 -16.34 1.79
CA LEU A 133 7.96 -16.15 3.13
C LEU A 133 6.88 -16.04 4.20
N ASN A 134 5.90 -15.15 4.01
CA ASN A 134 4.79 -14.96 4.96
C ASN A 134 3.48 -14.54 4.26
N GLU A 135 2.39 -14.97 4.86
CA GLU A 135 1.11 -14.28 4.79
C GLU A 135 1.01 -13.37 6.01
N ILE A 136 1.00 -12.07 5.79
CA ILE A 136 0.83 -11.07 6.85
C ILE A 136 -0.63 -10.68 6.90
N ILE A 137 -1.24 -10.80 8.08
CA ILE A 137 -2.62 -10.38 8.34
C ILE A 137 -2.58 -8.97 8.94
N TRP A 138 -2.94 -7.97 8.13
CA TRP A 138 -3.14 -6.63 8.66
C TRP A 138 -4.56 -6.48 9.19
N ALA A 139 -4.70 -6.54 10.51
CA ALA A 139 -5.97 -6.44 11.21
C ALA A 139 -6.26 -4.98 11.63
N TYR A 140 -7.50 -4.53 11.31
CA TYR A 140 -8.00 -3.20 11.64
C TYR A 140 -9.47 -3.31 12.10
N ASP A 141 -9.84 -2.88 13.26
CA ASP A 141 -11.23 -3.00 13.76
C ASP A 141 -12.10 -1.82 13.31
N PHE A 142 -12.19 -1.58 11.99
CA PHE A 142 -12.96 -0.47 11.42
C PHE A 142 -13.94 -0.95 10.34
N GLY A 143 -15.02 -0.18 10.13
CA GLY A 143 -16.01 -0.39 9.07
C GLY A 143 -17.28 -1.09 9.54
N GLY A 144 -18.19 -1.37 8.61
CA GLY A 144 -19.51 -1.96 8.85
C GLY A 144 -19.44 -3.31 9.54
N ARG A 145 -20.51 -3.66 10.28
CA ARG A 145 -20.67 -4.98 10.91
C ARG A 145 -21.78 -5.74 10.21
N ALA A 146 -21.42 -6.84 9.56
CA ALA A 146 -22.40 -7.79 9.00
C ALA A 146 -23.26 -8.36 10.14
N ARG A 147 -24.53 -8.68 9.85
CA ARG A 147 -25.45 -9.26 10.84
C ARG A 147 -25.63 -10.77 10.67
N ASP A 148 -25.22 -11.28 9.52
CA ASP A 148 -25.40 -12.67 9.04
C ASP A 148 -24.11 -13.50 9.03
N ARG A 149 -22.97 -12.86 9.33
CA ARG A 149 -21.64 -13.50 9.34
C ARG A 149 -20.63 -12.68 10.12
N TRP A 150 -19.45 -13.25 10.37
CA TRP A 150 -18.33 -12.52 10.97
C TRP A 150 -17.88 -11.39 10.05
N PRO A 151 -17.81 -10.12 10.53
CA PRO A 151 -17.34 -9.02 9.71
C PRO A 151 -15.84 -9.16 9.41
N ALA A 152 -15.48 -9.11 8.14
CA ALA A 152 -14.08 -9.07 7.73
C ALA A 152 -13.42 -7.77 8.20
N LYS A 153 -12.30 -7.89 8.92
CA LYS A 153 -11.58 -6.78 9.57
C LYS A 153 -10.08 -6.91 9.37
N HIS A 154 -9.67 -7.49 8.25
CA HIS A 154 -8.28 -7.62 7.88
C HIS A 154 -8.13 -7.62 6.37
N ASP A 155 -6.93 -7.28 5.93
CA ASP A 155 -6.41 -7.53 4.60
C ASP A 155 -5.20 -8.46 4.71
N ASN A 156 -4.85 -9.11 3.60
CA ASN A 156 -3.72 -10.01 3.47
C ASN A 156 -2.58 -9.30 2.76
N ILE A 157 -1.36 -9.46 3.21
CA ILE A 157 -0.16 -8.99 2.52
C ILE A 157 0.76 -10.19 2.32
N PHE A 158 0.90 -10.65 1.08
CA PHE A 158 1.77 -11.77 0.76
C PHE A 158 3.20 -11.27 0.57
N PHE A 159 4.12 -11.86 1.32
CA PHE A 159 5.54 -11.55 1.27
C PHE A 159 6.29 -12.64 0.52
N TYR A 160 6.83 -12.29 -0.63
CA TYR A 160 7.69 -13.11 -1.46
C TYR A 160 9.08 -12.49 -1.58
N ALA A 161 10.12 -13.33 -1.55
CA ALA A 161 11.42 -12.95 -2.06
C ALA A 161 11.56 -13.38 -3.53
N LYS A 162 12.47 -12.77 -4.30
CA LYS A 162 12.86 -13.32 -5.60
C LYS A 162 13.70 -14.58 -5.43
N ASP A 163 14.50 -14.63 -4.35
CA ASP A 163 15.26 -15.79 -3.91
C ASP A 163 15.20 -15.88 -2.38
N ALA A 164 14.50 -16.87 -1.84
CA ALA A 164 14.30 -17.05 -0.41
C ALA A 164 15.60 -17.35 0.37
N HIS A 165 16.69 -17.65 -0.32
CA HIS A 165 18.02 -17.86 0.28
C HIS A 165 18.89 -16.61 0.28
N ASN A 166 18.48 -15.56 -0.46
CA ASN A 166 19.28 -14.35 -0.62
C ASN A 166 18.40 -13.09 -0.72
N TYR A 167 17.70 -12.73 0.34
CA TYR A 167 16.85 -11.54 0.37
C TYR A 167 17.19 -10.59 1.52
N THR A 168 16.84 -9.32 1.34
CA THR A 168 17.05 -8.31 2.38
C THR A 168 15.97 -8.41 3.45
N PHE A 169 16.39 -8.61 4.72
CA PHE A 169 15.50 -8.55 5.88
C PHE A 169 16.19 -7.96 7.11
N ASN A 170 15.98 -6.67 7.36
CA ASN A 170 16.64 -5.87 8.39
C ASN A 170 15.89 -5.97 9.73
N ARG A 171 16.02 -7.12 10.39
CA ARG A 171 15.32 -7.43 11.64
C ARG A 171 15.51 -6.38 12.74
N GLN A 172 16.66 -5.75 12.80
CA GLN A 172 17.01 -4.74 13.82
C GLN A 172 16.31 -3.41 13.60
N ASP A 173 15.91 -3.08 12.36
CA ASP A 173 15.35 -1.79 11.97
C ASP A 173 13.83 -1.77 12.04
N ILE A 174 13.22 -2.95 12.26
CA ILE A 174 11.77 -3.08 12.41
C ILE A 174 11.35 -2.50 13.76
N ASP A 175 10.25 -1.76 13.76
CA ASP A 175 9.61 -1.23 14.96
C ASP A 175 9.27 -2.34 15.96
N ARG A 176 9.37 -2.03 17.26
CA ARG A 176 9.04 -2.97 18.32
C ARG A 176 7.62 -2.75 18.80
N ILE A 177 6.92 -3.84 19.07
CA ILE A 177 5.57 -3.82 19.64
C ILE A 177 5.61 -4.32 21.10
N PRO A 178 4.69 -3.87 21.96
CA PRO A 178 4.58 -4.38 23.33
C PRO A 178 4.30 -5.89 23.34
N TYR A 179 4.77 -6.55 24.40
CA TYR A 179 4.30 -7.91 24.69
C TYR A 179 2.84 -7.89 25.11
N MET A 180 2.03 -8.84 24.64
CA MET A 180 0.64 -8.98 25.08
C MET A 180 0.52 -9.34 26.57
N ALA A 181 1.51 -10.04 27.12
CA ALA A 181 1.59 -10.40 28.52
C ALA A 181 2.96 -9.96 29.10
N PRO A 182 3.16 -8.64 29.34
CA PRO A 182 4.45 -8.11 29.76
C PRO A 182 4.91 -8.67 31.11
N GLY A 183 4.02 -9.07 32.00
CA GLY A 183 4.35 -9.69 33.29
C GLY A 183 4.96 -11.10 33.19
N LEU A 184 4.88 -11.77 32.04
CA LEU A 184 5.49 -13.07 31.79
C LEU A 184 6.93 -12.98 31.27
N VAL A 185 7.41 -11.77 30.97
CA VAL A 185 8.77 -11.51 30.53
C VAL A 185 9.42 -10.54 31.53
N GLY A 186 10.74 -10.62 31.71
CA GLY A 186 11.44 -9.69 32.64
C GLY A 186 11.26 -8.23 32.19
N GLU A 187 11.34 -7.28 33.13
CA GLU A 187 11.07 -5.85 32.90
C GLU A 187 11.86 -5.25 31.74
N GLU A 188 13.14 -5.61 31.58
CA GLU A 188 13.96 -5.12 30.47
C GLU A 188 13.45 -5.58 29.11
N LYS A 189 13.00 -6.85 28.98
CA LYS A 189 12.39 -7.36 27.74
C LYS A 189 11.06 -6.70 27.48
N ALA A 190 10.24 -6.50 28.51
CA ALA A 190 8.97 -5.79 28.40
C ALA A 190 9.15 -4.36 27.89
N LYS A 191 10.15 -3.63 28.42
CA LYS A 191 10.48 -2.27 27.98
C LYS A 191 10.98 -2.22 26.53
N LYS A 192 11.83 -3.18 26.12
CA LYS A 192 12.36 -3.24 24.75
C LYS A 192 11.31 -3.62 23.71
N GLY A 193 10.24 -4.28 24.13
CA GLY A 193 9.24 -4.83 23.23
C GLY A 193 9.75 -6.03 22.43
N LYS A 194 8.89 -6.56 21.55
CA LYS A 194 9.20 -7.66 20.65
C LYS A 194 9.04 -7.26 19.18
N LEU A 195 9.61 -8.03 18.27
CA LEU A 195 9.28 -7.90 16.85
C LEU A 195 7.81 -8.20 16.64
N PRO A 196 7.14 -7.51 15.72
CA PRO A 196 5.81 -7.90 15.23
C PRO A 196 5.87 -9.35 14.72
N THR A 197 4.76 -10.05 14.88
CA THR A 197 4.51 -11.31 14.19
C THR A 197 3.96 -11.01 12.79
N ASP A 198 3.47 -12.00 12.10
CA ASP A 198 2.73 -11.87 10.84
C ASP A 198 1.28 -11.37 11.01
N THR A 199 0.83 -11.15 12.23
CA THR A 199 -0.45 -10.50 12.51
C THR A 199 -0.22 -9.08 13.03
N TRP A 200 -0.58 -8.08 12.21
CA TRP A 200 -0.34 -6.67 12.50
C TRP A 200 -1.64 -5.98 12.90
N TRP A 201 -1.70 -5.55 14.15
CA TRP A 201 -2.78 -4.67 14.62
C TRP A 201 -2.38 -3.21 14.34
N HIS A 202 -2.98 -2.63 13.31
CA HIS A 202 -2.74 -1.25 12.93
C HIS A 202 -4.01 -0.64 12.37
N THR A 203 -4.44 0.49 12.93
CA THR A 203 -5.68 1.16 12.49
C THR A 203 -5.53 1.70 11.06
N ILE A 204 -6.65 1.79 10.34
CA ILE A 204 -6.73 2.54 9.09
C ILE A 204 -6.48 4.03 9.34
N VAL A 205 -6.26 4.80 8.27
CA VAL A 205 -6.12 6.26 8.36
C VAL A 205 -7.43 6.87 8.86
N GLY A 206 -7.41 7.35 10.09
CA GLY A 206 -8.58 7.93 10.76
C GLY A 206 -9.04 9.25 10.12
N THR A 207 -10.28 9.63 10.38
CA THR A 207 -10.90 10.84 9.80
C THR A 207 -10.12 12.12 10.14
N ASN A 208 -9.53 12.17 11.35
CA ASN A 208 -8.79 13.32 11.87
C ASN A 208 -7.26 13.09 11.87
N SER A 209 -6.78 12.05 11.17
CA SER A 209 -5.33 11.79 11.09
C SER A 209 -4.62 12.88 10.31
N LYS A 210 -3.46 13.32 10.82
CA LYS A 210 -2.60 14.32 10.14
C LYS A 210 -2.06 13.82 8.81
N GLU A 211 -1.90 12.50 8.63
CA GLU A 211 -1.44 11.90 7.38
C GLU A 211 -2.52 11.79 6.30
N LYS A 212 -3.79 12.12 6.64
CA LYS A 212 -4.92 11.95 5.74
C LYS A 212 -4.84 12.90 4.55
N THR A 213 -4.74 12.34 3.35
CA THR A 213 -4.73 13.11 2.08
C THR A 213 -6.12 13.31 1.49
N GLY A 214 -7.11 12.56 1.96
CA GLY A 214 -8.45 12.54 1.38
C GLY A 214 -8.65 11.49 0.27
N TYR A 215 -7.60 10.75 -0.10
CA TYR A 215 -7.75 9.60 -1.02
C TYR A 215 -8.53 8.46 -0.36
N PRO A 216 -9.48 7.81 -1.08
CA PRO A 216 -10.42 6.85 -0.47
C PRO A 216 -9.76 5.64 0.20
N THR A 217 -8.77 5.05 -0.45
CA THR A 217 -8.12 3.78 -0.07
C THR A 217 -6.72 3.99 0.49
N GLN A 218 -6.43 5.20 1.00
CA GLN A 218 -5.12 5.52 1.56
C GLN A 218 -4.71 4.52 2.63
N LYS A 219 -3.54 3.90 2.45
CA LYS A 219 -2.94 3.01 3.44
C LYS A 219 -2.21 3.82 4.54
N PRO A 220 -2.17 3.32 5.78
CA PRO A 220 -1.45 3.97 6.86
C PRO A 220 0.06 3.99 6.62
N LEU A 221 0.69 5.13 6.93
CA LEU A 221 2.13 5.29 6.77
C LEU A 221 2.93 4.25 7.57
N GLY A 222 2.49 3.92 8.80
CA GLY A 222 3.18 2.97 9.66
C GLY A 222 3.25 1.54 9.11
N VAL A 223 2.27 1.11 8.29
CA VAL A 223 2.32 -0.19 7.60
C VAL A 223 3.44 -0.20 6.56
N LEU A 224 3.52 0.86 5.73
CA LEU A 224 4.55 0.99 4.70
C LEU A 224 5.95 1.19 5.29
N GLU A 225 6.08 1.99 6.36
CA GLU A 225 7.37 2.16 7.06
C GLU A 225 7.91 0.82 7.58
N ARG A 226 7.04 -0.04 8.11
CA ARG A 226 7.45 -1.37 8.59
C ARG A 226 7.97 -2.25 7.47
N ILE A 227 7.26 -2.30 6.34
CA ILE A 227 7.66 -3.06 5.15
C ILE A 227 9.00 -2.54 4.61
N ILE A 228 9.12 -1.23 4.40
CA ILE A 228 10.30 -0.61 3.80
C ILE A 228 11.53 -0.78 4.69
N ARG A 229 11.39 -0.62 6.03
CA ARG A 229 12.48 -0.87 6.98
C ARG A 229 12.95 -2.33 6.93
N ALA A 230 12.00 -3.26 6.90
CA ALA A 230 12.32 -4.68 6.90
C ALA A 230 13.06 -5.11 5.63
N SER A 231 12.62 -4.66 4.46
CA SER A 231 13.03 -5.26 3.19
C SER A 231 13.72 -4.31 2.22
N SER A 232 14.33 -3.24 2.73
CA SER A 232 15.22 -2.36 1.96
C SER A 232 16.23 -1.64 2.85
N ASN A 233 17.30 -1.12 2.24
CA ASN A 233 18.32 -0.32 2.89
C ASN A 233 18.19 1.16 2.48
N PRO A 234 18.72 2.13 3.26
CA PRO A 234 18.85 3.50 2.78
C PRO A 234 19.57 3.56 1.42
N GLY A 235 18.98 4.31 0.47
CA GLY A 235 19.48 4.39 -0.91
C GLY A 235 18.92 3.34 -1.87
N ASP A 236 18.23 2.31 -1.39
CA ASP A 236 17.54 1.33 -2.24
C ASP A 236 16.33 1.96 -2.95
N LEU A 237 15.90 1.35 -4.06
CA LEU A 237 14.79 1.79 -4.89
C LEU A 237 13.54 0.94 -4.65
N VAL A 238 12.45 1.60 -4.27
CA VAL A 238 11.14 0.99 -3.99
C VAL A 238 10.16 1.33 -5.10
N LEU A 239 9.45 0.34 -5.61
CA LEU A 239 8.42 0.51 -6.63
C LEU A 239 7.02 0.23 -6.08
N ASP A 240 6.07 1.11 -6.41
CA ASP A 240 4.64 0.89 -6.22
C ASP A 240 3.89 1.28 -7.50
N PHE A 241 3.43 0.29 -8.24
CA PHE A 241 2.75 0.54 -9.53
C PHE A 241 1.21 0.50 -9.44
N PHE A 242 0.69 0.66 -8.20
CA PHE A 242 -0.69 0.99 -7.87
C PHE A 242 -0.70 2.04 -6.76
N ALA A 243 0.01 3.14 -6.98
CA ALA A 243 0.47 4.07 -5.94
C ALA A 243 -0.64 4.79 -5.16
N GLY A 244 -1.83 4.97 -5.75
CA GLY A 244 -2.96 5.61 -5.11
C GLY A 244 -2.61 6.97 -4.52
N SER A 245 -2.62 7.07 -3.20
CA SER A 245 -2.29 8.31 -2.48
C SER A 245 -0.78 8.59 -2.34
N GLY A 246 0.09 7.72 -2.86
CA GLY A 246 1.55 7.85 -2.74
C GLY A 246 2.10 7.59 -1.33
N THR A 247 1.43 6.78 -0.51
CA THR A 247 1.91 6.50 0.86
C THR A 247 3.26 5.80 0.85
N THR A 248 3.50 4.92 -0.13
CA THR A 248 4.80 4.25 -0.33
C THR A 248 5.92 5.27 -0.52
N GLY A 249 5.75 6.26 -1.41
CA GLY A 249 6.74 7.32 -1.63
C GLY A 249 6.98 8.16 -0.38
N ALA A 250 5.93 8.52 0.37
CA ALA A 250 6.07 9.26 1.62
C ALA A 250 6.86 8.49 2.68
N ALA A 251 6.68 7.16 2.76
CA ALA A 251 7.47 6.30 3.62
C ALA A 251 8.93 6.21 3.15
N CYS A 252 9.16 6.13 1.84
CA CYS A 252 10.50 6.12 1.25
C CYS A 252 11.28 7.38 1.57
N LEU A 253 10.71 8.57 1.36
CA LEU A 253 11.34 9.86 1.70
C LEU A 253 11.75 9.90 3.17
N LYS A 254 10.82 9.55 4.06
CA LYS A 254 11.09 9.54 5.50
C LYS A 254 12.23 8.60 5.91
N LEU A 255 12.44 7.55 5.14
CA LEU A 255 13.40 6.50 5.44
C LEU A 255 14.68 6.56 4.58
N GLY A 256 14.82 7.54 3.71
CA GLY A 256 15.99 7.72 2.84
C GLY A 256 16.09 6.67 1.72
N ARG A 257 14.96 6.24 1.16
CA ARG A 257 14.88 5.37 -0.02
C ARG A 257 14.43 6.17 -1.22
N GLY A 258 14.92 5.80 -2.42
CA GLY A 258 14.35 6.26 -3.66
C GLY A 258 13.03 5.54 -3.96
N PHE A 259 12.18 6.12 -4.82
CA PHE A 259 10.93 5.49 -5.18
C PHE A 259 10.51 5.76 -6.63
N ILE A 260 9.77 4.80 -7.17
CA ILE A 260 8.99 4.95 -8.39
C ILE A 260 7.53 4.66 -8.05
N LEU A 261 6.65 5.61 -8.34
CA LEU A 261 5.21 5.47 -8.16
C LEU A 261 4.52 5.54 -9.51
N VAL A 262 3.59 4.62 -9.77
CA VAL A 262 2.80 4.63 -11.02
C VAL A 262 1.32 4.55 -10.67
N ASP A 263 0.51 5.39 -11.29
CA ASP A 263 -0.95 5.31 -11.20
C ASP A 263 -1.59 5.93 -12.45
N ASN A 264 -2.69 5.35 -12.91
CA ASN A 264 -3.46 5.88 -14.05
C ASN A 264 -4.70 6.67 -13.62
N ASN A 265 -4.91 6.85 -12.32
CA ASN A 265 -6.04 7.62 -11.80
C ASN A 265 -5.65 9.10 -11.64
N PRO A 266 -6.27 10.04 -12.37
CA PRO A 266 -5.96 11.48 -12.24
C PRO A 266 -6.10 12.00 -10.81
N GLN A 267 -7.01 11.43 -10.00
CA GLN A 267 -7.18 11.83 -8.59
C GLN A 267 -5.99 11.39 -7.72
N ALA A 268 -5.38 10.24 -8.01
CA ALA A 268 -4.17 9.79 -7.35
C ALA A 268 -3.04 10.78 -7.63
N ILE A 269 -2.89 11.20 -8.89
CA ILE A 269 -1.88 12.19 -9.30
C ILE A 269 -2.09 13.53 -8.60
N GLU A 270 -3.32 14.08 -8.58
CA GLU A 270 -3.62 15.32 -7.86
C GLU A 270 -3.25 15.25 -6.36
N VAL A 271 -3.50 14.09 -5.74
CA VAL A 271 -3.16 13.87 -4.33
C VAL A 271 -1.64 13.79 -4.15
N MET A 272 -0.94 13.07 -5.01
CA MET A 272 0.52 12.96 -4.97
C MET A 272 1.20 14.31 -5.24
N GLN A 273 0.71 15.12 -6.18
CA GLN A 273 1.21 16.48 -6.42
C GLN A 273 1.15 17.36 -5.17
N LYS A 274 0.04 17.29 -4.42
CA LYS A 274 -0.10 18.02 -3.15
C LYS A 274 0.78 17.44 -2.05
N ARG A 275 0.88 16.11 -1.98
CA ARG A 275 1.68 15.41 -0.96
C ARG A 275 3.16 15.69 -1.10
N PHE A 276 3.66 15.78 -2.33
CA PHE A 276 5.07 15.93 -2.66
C PHE A 276 5.43 17.32 -3.20
N ALA A 277 4.60 18.33 -2.92
CA ALA A 277 4.78 19.69 -3.46
C ALA A 277 6.13 20.36 -3.11
N ASN A 278 6.77 19.93 -2.03
CA ASN A 278 8.07 20.46 -1.56
C ASN A 278 9.23 19.49 -1.79
N GLU A 279 8.99 18.41 -2.53
CA GLU A 279 10.00 17.38 -2.78
C GLU A 279 10.46 17.44 -4.24
N GLU A 280 11.71 17.06 -4.47
CA GLU A 280 12.28 16.97 -5.82
C GLU A 280 11.85 15.63 -6.46
N ILE A 281 10.89 15.71 -7.39
CA ILE A 281 10.24 14.56 -8.03
C ILE A 281 10.30 14.71 -9.54
N GLU A 282 10.72 13.66 -10.24
CA GLU A 282 10.55 13.55 -11.69
C GLU A 282 9.11 13.10 -12.00
N TRP A 283 8.40 13.94 -12.76
CA TRP A 283 7.02 13.64 -13.21
C TRP A 283 7.04 13.25 -14.67
N THR A 284 6.50 12.08 -14.98
CA THR A 284 6.37 11.56 -16.35
C THR A 284 4.92 11.13 -16.62
N GLN A 285 4.55 11.02 -17.88
CA GLN A 285 3.22 10.52 -18.29
C GLN A 285 3.31 9.80 -19.63
N ASP A 286 2.30 8.94 -19.88
CA ASP A 286 2.10 8.36 -21.22
C ASP A 286 1.85 9.45 -22.24
N GLU A 287 2.36 9.27 -23.48
CA GLU A 287 2.15 10.17 -24.62
C GLU A 287 0.70 10.15 -25.11
#